data_7001d39de85d59ee0c90e18b584c4416
#
_entry.id   7001d39de85d59ee0c90e18b584c4416
#
_cell.length_a   1.000
_cell.length_b   1.000
_cell.length_c   1.000
_cell.angle_alpha   90.00
_cell.angle_beta   90.00
_cell.angle_gamma   90.00
#
_symmetry.space_group_name_H-M   'P 1'
#
loop_
_entity.id
_entity.type
_entity.pdbx_description
1 polymer ?
#
loop_
_entity_poly.entity_id
_entity_poly.type
_entity_poly.pdbx_seq_one_letter_code
_entity_poly.pdbx_strand_id
1 'polypeptide(L)'
;MTDLTKIALGLFCAALGINHALAADNTEIDMTCDSEKPVIMLVAGRTLDAERMRDYAIALQQSDLYPNARGYYLNIPRPVRVLEGEPDANDVALMVRFPSECSAVNFWYDDFYQTEIKPMRLNPSAGDYVVTLYNEADLPPYMAGKVGDNAYLGD
;
A
#
# COMPACT_ATOMS: atom_id res chain seq x y z
N MET A 1 -55.65 -41.36 51.61
CA MET A 1 -55.07 -40.30 52.40
C MET A 1 -53.59 -40.38 52.26
N THR A 2 -53.04 -39.63 51.36
CA THR A 2 -51.68 -39.10 51.37
C THR A 2 -51.35 -38.60 49.96
N ASP A 3 -51.24 -37.33 49.88
CA ASP A 3 -50.86 -36.56 48.68
C ASP A 3 -49.44 -36.87 48.26
N LEU A 4 -49.24 -37.14 46.98
CA LEU A 4 -47.92 -37.15 46.34
C LEU A 4 -47.72 -35.88 45.51
N THR A 5 -46.98 -34.97 46.10
CA THR A 5 -46.51 -33.72 45.42
C THR A 5 -45.49 -34.05 44.37
N LYS A 6 -45.83 -33.81 43.11
CA LYS A 6 -44.88 -33.91 41.96
C LYS A 6 -44.03 -32.67 41.92
N ILE A 7 -42.72 -32.82 42.14
CA ILE A 7 -41.71 -31.80 41.91
C ILE A 7 -41.32 -31.88 40.44
N ALA A 8 -41.67 -30.84 39.69
CA ALA A 8 -41.21 -30.66 38.31
C ALA A 8 -39.84 -29.98 38.31
N LEU A 9 -38.82 -30.71 37.88
CA LEU A 9 -37.46 -30.21 37.72
C LEU A 9 -37.36 -29.51 36.34
N GLY A 10 -37.45 -28.18 36.35
CA GLY A 10 -37.26 -27.37 35.15
C GLY A 10 -35.78 -27.29 34.81
N LEU A 11 -35.41 -27.88 33.65
CA LEU A 11 -34.07 -27.79 33.07
C LEU A 11 -33.95 -26.43 32.40
N PHE A 12 -33.19 -25.51 32.99
CA PHE A 12 -32.90 -24.20 32.44
C PHE A 12 -31.65 -24.35 31.52
N CYS A 13 -31.85 -24.52 30.21
CA CYS A 13 -30.79 -24.41 29.23
C CYS A 13 -30.44 -22.93 29.06
N ALA A 14 -29.41 -22.47 29.77
CA ALA A 14 -28.77 -21.20 29.48
C ALA A 14 -27.92 -21.33 28.21
N ALA A 15 -28.45 -20.90 27.04
CA ALA A 15 -27.69 -20.72 25.83
C ALA A 15 -26.74 -19.52 26.01
N LEU A 16 -25.48 -19.81 26.31
CA LEU A 16 -24.41 -18.81 26.24
C LEU A 16 -24.18 -18.47 24.76
N GLY A 17 -24.85 -17.46 24.28
CA GLY A 17 -24.54 -16.81 23.01
C GLY A 17 -23.18 -16.16 23.11
N ILE A 18 -22.16 -16.82 22.61
CA ILE A 18 -20.83 -16.22 22.40
C ILE A 18 -20.96 -15.33 21.18
N ASN A 19 -21.34 -14.07 21.40
CA ASN A 19 -21.17 -13.02 20.41
C ASN A 19 -19.67 -12.78 20.25
N HIS A 20 -19.05 -13.44 19.27
CA HIS A 20 -17.79 -12.99 18.74
C HIS A 20 -18.10 -11.69 17.97
N ALA A 21 -18.08 -10.58 18.67
CA ALA A 21 -17.88 -9.30 18.03
C ALA A 21 -16.50 -9.38 17.37
N LEU A 22 -16.48 -9.53 16.04
CA LEU A 22 -15.32 -9.19 15.24
C LEU A 22 -15.06 -7.71 15.57
N ALA A 23 -14.10 -7.45 16.44
CA ALA A 23 -13.53 -6.13 16.58
C ALA A 23 -13.01 -5.79 15.19
N ALA A 24 -13.71 -4.91 14.46
CA ALA A 24 -13.13 -4.21 13.35
C ALA A 24 -11.92 -3.50 13.94
N ASP A 25 -10.74 -3.92 13.53
CA ASP A 25 -9.50 -3.23 13.85
C ASP A 25 -9.59 -1.86 13.17
N ASN A 26 -10.21 -0.90 13.86
CA ASN A 26 -10.14 0.50 13.52
C ASN A 26 -8.75 0.99 13.92
N THR A 27 -7.74 0.50 13.21
CA THR A 27 -6.45 1.19 13.17
C THR A 27 -6.76 2.54 12.54
N GLU A 28 -6.88 3.54 13.40
CA GLU A 28 -6.94 4.94 12.99
C GLU A 28 -5.71 5.19 12.13
N ILE A 29 -5.93 5.49 10.84
CA ILE A 29 -4.84 5.71 9.90
C ILE A 29 -4.12 6.96 10.40
N ASP A 30 -2.88 6.78 10.82
CA ASP A 30 -2.04 7.92 11.21
C ASP A 30 -1.71 8.75 9.96
N MET A 31 -2.45 9.85 9.82
CA MET A 31 -2.25 10.85 8.75
C MET A 31 -1.28 11.94 9.16
N THR A 32 -0.66 11.84 10.36
CA THR A 32 0.39 12.78 10.74
C THR A 32 1.60 12.58 9.82
N CYS A 33 2.12 13.67 9.33
CA CYS A 33 3.28 13.67 8.45
C CYS A 33 4.19 14.83 8.87
N ASP A 34 5.37 14.48 9.34
CA ASP A 34 6.27 15.43 10.01
C ASP A 34 7.42 15.92 9.11
N SER A 35 7.56 15.35 7.91
CA SER A 35 8.71 15.64 7.05
C SER A 35 8.36 16.53 5.87
N GLU A 36 8.99 17.70 5.81
CA GLU A 36 9.06 18.58 4.63
C GLU A 36 10.11 18.08 3.60
N LYS A 37 10.86 17.02 3.93
CA LYS A 37 11.87 16.46 3.05
C LYS A 37 11.25 15.57 1.98
N PRO A 38 11.86 15.51 0.80
CA PRO A 38 11.46 14.56 -0.21
C PRO A 38 11.54 13.11 0.28
N VAL A 39 10.57 12.31 -0.15
CA VAL A 39 10.51 10.88 0.16
C VAL A 39 10.42 10.05 -1.11
N ILE A 40 10.87 8.81 -1.00
CA ILE A 40 10.78 7.79 -2.04
C ILE A 40 9.80 6.71 -1.56
N MET A 41 8.71 6.54 -2.29
CA MET A 41 7.81 5.40 -2.13
C MET A 41 8.38 4.23 -2.93
N LEU A 42 8.73 3.15 -2.23
CA LEU A 42 9.13 1.89 -2.84
C LEU A 42 7.93 0.94 -2.86
N VAL A 43 7.57 0.50 -4.04
CA VAL A 43 6.60 -0.59 -4.27
C VAL A 43 7.39 -1.80 -4.73
N ALA A 44 7.53 -2.80 -3.87
CA ALA A 44 8.31 -4.01 -4.16
C ALA A 44 7.45 -5.25 -3.95
N GLY A 45 7.58 -6.24 -4.83
CA GLY A 45 6.84 -7.48 -4.74
C GLY A 45 6.69 -8.16 -6.09
N ARG A 46 5.60 -8.91 -6.24
CA ARG A 46 5.38 -9.75 -7.41
C ARG A 46 4.05 -9.46 -8.07
N THR A 47 4.03 -9.40 -9.40
CA THR A 47 2.80 -9.38 -10.20
C THR A 47 2.25 -10.79 -10.32
N LEU A 48 0.95 -10.96 -10.02
CA LEU A 48 0.22 -12.23 -10.14
C LEU A 48 -0.68 -12.24 -11.39
N ASP A 49 -1.23 -11.08 -11.77
CA ASP A 49 -2.07 -10.89 -12.95
C ASP A 49 -1.57 -9.64 -13.71
N ALA A 50 -0.81 -9.89 -14.76
CA ALA A 50 -0.16 -8.82 -15.52
C ALA A 50 -1.16 -7.95 -16.32
N GLU A 51 -2.29 -8.51 -16.75
CA GLU A 51 -3.30 -7.76 -17.50
C GLU A 51 -4.01 -6.76 -16.59
N ARG A 52 -4.50 -7.21 -15.45
CA ARG A 52 -5.13 -6.33 -14.46
C ARG A 52 -4.17 -5.28 -13.91
N MET A 53 -2.90 -5.65 -13.68
CA MET A 53 -1.89 -4.68 -13.23
C MET A 53 -1.60 -3.64 -14.30
N ARG A 54 -1.63 -4.00 -15.58
CA ARG A 54 -1.52 -3.02 -16.68
C ARG A 54 -2.70 -2.06 -16.68
N ASP A 55 -3.93 -2.57 -16.57
CA ASP A 55 -5.14 -1.74 -16.56
C ASP A 55 -5.16 -0.79 -15.34
N TYR A 56 -4.77 -1.28 -14.16
CA TYR A 56 -4.54 -0.46 -12.99
C TYR A 56 -3.50 0.65 -13.24
N ALA A 57 -2.36 0.30 -13.84
CA ALA A 57 -1.30 1.28 -14.11
C ALA A 57 -1.75 2.35 -15.11
N ILE A 58 -2.52 1.98 -16.15
CA ILE A 58 -3.08 2.92 -17.13
C ILE A 58 -4.08 3.86 -16.44
N ALA A 59 -5.01 3.33 -15.63
CA ALA A 59 -5.99 4.14 -14.92
C ALA A 59 -5.30 5.13 -13.95
N LEU A 60 -4.29 4.67 -13.23
CA LEU A 60 -3.49 5.51 -12.35
C LEU A 60 -2.72 6.60 -13.12
N GLN A 61 -2.13 6.28 -14.25
CA GLN A 61 -1.41 7.24 -15.09
C GLN A 61 -2.34 8.28 -15.73
N GLN A 62 -3.58 7.91 -16.04
CA GLN A 62 -4.57 8.81 -16.64
C GLN A 62 -5.29 9.68 -15.60
N SER A 63 -5.10 9.39 -14.32
CA SER A 63 -5.63 10.19 -13.22
C SER A 63 -4.74 11.40 -12.93
N ASP A 64 -5.31 12.40 -12.25
CA ASP A 64 -4.55 13.55 -11.77
C ASP A 64 -3.83 13.31 -10.43
N LEU A 65 -3.83 12.06 -9.92
CA LEU A 65 -3.28 11.73 -8.60
C LEU A 65 -1.79 12.08 -8.46
N TYR A 66 -0.96 11.66 -9.44
CA TYR A 66 0.46 12.00 -9.42
C TYR A 66 0.74 13.49 -9.64
N PRO A 67 0.13 14.16 -10.64
CA PRO A 67 0.25 15.60 -10.79
C PRO A 67 -0.13 16.38 -9.54
N ASN A 68 -1.26 16.05 -8.91
CA ASN A 68 -1.75 16.73 -7.70
C ASN A 68 -0.80 16.54 -6.52
N ALA A 69 -0.27 15.34 -6.33
CA ALA A 69 0.72 15.04 -5.31
C ALA A 69 2.15 15.45 -5.70
N ARG A 70 2.37 15.94 -6.92
CA ARG A 70 3.69 16.24 -7.50
C ARG A 70 4.66 15.05 -7.39
N GLY A 71 4.10 13.83 -7.49
CA GLY A 71 4.84 12.58 -7.50
C GLY A 71 5.24 12.18 -8.91
N TYR A 72 6.38 11.50 -9.05
CA TYR A 72 6.81 10.95 -10.33
C TYR A 72 7.66 9.70 -10.17
N TYR A 73 7.67 8.85 -11.21
CA TYR A 73 8.45 7.63 -11.23
C TYR A 73 9.95 7.92 -11.39
N LEU A 74 10.76 7.30 -10.53
CA LEU A 74 12.22 7.33 -10.64
C LEU A 74 12.76 6.24 -11.56
N ASN A 75 11.98 5.18 -11.81
CA ASN A 75 12.39 4.06 -12.65
C ASN A 75 11.18 3.43 -13.35
N ILE A 76 11.46 2.70 -14.42
CA ILE A 76 10.55 1.71 -14.99
C ILE A 76 10.67 0.45 -14.09
N PRO A 77 9.55 -0.22 -13.73
CA PRO A 77 9.54 -1.30 -12.73
C PRO A 77 10.12 -2.63 -13.27
N ARG A 78 11.15 -2.55 -14.11
CA ARG A 78 11.88 -3.70 -14.64
C ARG A 78 13.35 -3.38 -14.73
N PRO A 79 14.23 -4.31 -14.30
CA PRO A 79 15.66 -4.06 -14.38
C PRO A 79 16.14 -4.02 -15.83
N VAL A 80 17.02 -3.08 -16.14
CA VAL A 80 17.74 -3.04 -17.43
C VAL A 80 18.82 -4.12 -17.48
N ARG A 81 19.33 -4.51 -16.30
CA ARG A 81 20.36 -5.56 -16.15
C ARG A 81 20.33 -6.10 -14.71
N VAL A 82 20.47 -7.40 -14.58
CA VAL A 82 20.73 -8.07 -13.30
C VAL A 82 22.27 -8.20 -13.17
N LEU A 83 22.82 -7.71 -12.07
CA LEU A 83 24.25 -7.77 -11.78
C LEU A 83 24.59 -8.98 -10.91
N GLU A 84 23.65 -9.41 -10.06
CA GLU A 84 23.82 -10.53 -9.15
C GLU A 84 22.45 -11.12 -8.81
N GLY A 85 22.38 -12.44 -8.62
CA GLY A 85 21.15 -13.16 -8.29
C GLY A 85 20.25 -13.46 -9.50
N GLU A 86 19.14 -14.09 -9.24
CA GLU A 86 18.16 -14.51 -10.25
C GLU A 86 16.74 -14.02 -9.81
N PRO A 87 16.33 -12.80 -10.22
CA PRO A 87 14.99 -12.33 -9.92
C PRO A 87 13.96 -13.12 -10.71
N ASP A 88 12.75 -13.31 -10.15
CA ASP A 88 11.60 -13.83 -10.88
C ASP A 88 11.18 -12.83 -11.98
N ALA A 89 10.71 -13.32 -13.11
CA ALA A 89 10.25 -12.48 -14.22
C ALA A 89 9.06 -11.56 -13.84
N ASN A 90 8.34 -11.92 -12.79
CA ASN A 90 7.20 -11.16 -12.27
C ASN A 90 7.56 -10.23 -11.09
N ASP A 91 8.83 -10.25 -10.65
CA ASP A 91 9.27 -9.34 -9.60
C ASP A 91 9.27 -7.89 -10.11
N VAL A 92 8.81 -7.02 -9.24
CA VAL A 92 8.65 -5.58 -9.50
C VAL A 92 9.32 -4.79 -8.38
N ALA A 93 10.07 -3.77 -8.76
CA ALA A 93 10.54 -2.72 -7.88
C ALA A 93 10.29 -1.38 -8.56
N LEU A 94 9.31 -0.63 -8.08
CA LEU A 94 8.95 0.70 -8.57
C LEU A 94 9.25 1.72 -7.48
N MET A 95 9.94 2.78 -7.83
CA MET A 95 10.23 3.90 -6.95
C MET A 95 9.51 5.15 -7.47
N VAL A 96 8.80 5.81 -6.57
CA VAL A 96 8.10 7.07 -6.84
C VAL A 96 8.62 8.12 -5.88
N ARG A 97 9.05 9.26 -6.40
CA ARG A 97 9.49 10.38 -5.57
C ARG A 97 8.33 11.33 -5.32
N PHE A 98 8.20 11.78 -4.08
CA PHE A 98 7.29 12.84 -3.67
C PHE A 98 8.06 13.99 -3.01
N PRO A 99 7.57 15.24 -3.08
CA PRO A 99 8.26 16.39 -2.50
C PRO A 99 8.28 16.38 -0.96
N SER A 100 7.38 15.63 -0.32
CA SER A 100 7.30 15.47 1.13
C SER A 100 6.57 14.19 1.50
N GLU A 101 6.70 13.77 2.75
CA GLU A 101 5.91 12.67 3.31
C GLU A 101 4.41 12.94 3.20
N CYS A 102 3.97 14.16 3.53
CA CYS A 102 2.55 14.55 3.42
C CYS A 102 2.01 14.37 2.00
N SER A 103 2.79 14.71 0.98
CA SER A 103 2.36 14.48 -0.42
C SER A 103 2.17 13.01 -0.72
N ALA A 104 3.05 12.14 -0.24
CA ALA A 104 2.96 10.69 -0.45
C ALA A 104 1.78 10.08 0.33
N VAL A 105 1.58 10.49 1.58
CA VAL A 105 0.48 10.05 2.43
C VAL A 105 -0.86 10.50 1.85
N ASN A 106 -0.99 11.76 1.44
CA ASN A 106 -2.20 12.29 0.81
C ASN A 106 -2.50 11.56 -0.51
N PHE A 107 -1.49 11.27 -1.34
CA PHE A 107 -1.66 10.43 -2.53
C PHE A 107 -2.19 9.05 -2.18
N TRP A 108 -1.59 8.39 -1.19
CA TRP A 108 -1.94 7.01 -0.84
C TRP A 108 -3.35 6.88 -0.25
N TYR A 109 -3.78 7.85 0.55
CA TYR A 109 -5.09 7.86 1.21
C TYR A 109 -6.11 8.76 0.52
N ASP A 110 -5.81 9.22 -0.69
CA ASP A 110 -6.79 9.93 -1.53
C ASP A 110 -8.03 9.07 -1.76
N ASP A 111 -9.22 9.64 -1.57
CA ASP A 111 -10.49 8.92 -1.65
C ASP A 111 -10.67 8.26 -3.01
N PHE A 112 -10.36 8.96 -4.10
CA PHE A 112 -10.48 8.41 -5.46
C PHE A 112 -9.49 7.26 -5.67
N TYR A 113 -8.25 7.39 -5.16
CA TYR A 113 -7.31 6.27 -5.20
C TYR A 113 -7.84 5.05 -4.47
N GLN A 114 -8.35 5.22 -3.24
CA GLN A 114 -8.80 4.12 -2.39
C GLN A 114 -10.08 3.46 -2.90
N THR A 115 -11.02 4.22 -3.50
CA THR A 115 -12.33 3.71 -3.90
C THR A 115 -12.40 3.27 -5.37
N GLU A 116 -11.64 3.89 -6.26
CA GLU A 116 -11.73 3.64 -7.70
C GLU A 116 -10.49 2.93 -8.26
N ILE A 117 -9.29 3.40 -7.91
CA ILE A 117 -8.06 2.91 -8.54
C ILE A 117 -7.54 1.65 -7.87
N LYS A 118 -7.32 1.69 -6.55
CA LYS A 118 -6.74 0.57 -5.79
C LYS A 118 -7.56 -0.72 -5.89
N PRO A 119 -8.91 -0.70 -5.88
CA PRO A 119 -9.73 -1.91 -6.04
C PRO A 119 -9.49 -2.66 -7.35
N MET A 120 -9.06 -2.00 -8.42
CA MET A 120 -8.77 -2.64 -9.71
C MET A 120 -7.74 -3.78 -9.59
N ARG A 121 -6.83 -3.68 -8.62
CA ARG A 121 -5.81 -4.70 -8.37
C ARG A 121 -6.08 -5.62 -7.17
N LEU A 122 -7.24 -5.48 -6.54
CA LEU A 122 -7.66 -6.29 -5.38
C LEU A 122 -8.79 -7.27 -5.75
N ASN A 123 -9.02 -8.28 -4.93
CA ASN A 123 -10.17 -9.20 -4.93
C ASN A 123 -10.49 -9.90 -6.27
N PRO A 124 -9.71 -10.89 -6.73
CA PRO A 124 -8.49 -11.41 -6.12
C PRO A 124 -7.31 -10.47 -6.33
N SER A 125 -6.25 -10.59 -5.55
CA SER A 125 -5.08 -9.73 -5.71
C SER A 125 -4.40 -9.96 -7.06
N ALA A 126 -4.16 -8.89 -7.81
CA ALA A 126 -3.41 -8.92 -9.07
C ALA A 126 -1.89 -8.82 -8.84
N GLY A 127 -1.47 -8.55 -7.62
CA GLY A 127 -0.08 -8.52 -7.22
C GLY A 127 0.07 -8.52 -5.71
N ASP A 128 1.19 -9.06 -5.25
CA ASP A 128 1.56 -9.09 -3.83
C ASP A 128 2.70 -8.10 -3.63
N TYR A 129 2.38 -6.93 -3.06
CA TYR A 129 3.30 -5.81 -2.94
C TYR A 129 3.38 -5.29 -1.51
N VAL A 130 4.60 -4.97 -1.10
CA VAL A 130 4.88 -4.13 0.06
C VAL A 130 5.15 -2.72 -0.42
N VAL A 131 4.51 -1.74 0.21
CA VAL A 131 4.68 -0.32 -0.12
C VAL A 131 5.23 0.38 1.11
N THR A 132 6.38 1.03 0.96
CA THR A 132 7.11 1.69 2.05
C THR A 132 7.58 3.08 1.62
N LEU A 133 7.68 3.99 2.58
CA LEU A 133 8.27 5.32 2.38
C LEU A 133 9.67 5.36 2.99
N TYR A 134 10.58 5.98 2.27
CA TYR A 134 11.95 6.25 2.71
C TYR A 134 12.25 7.74 2.54
N ASN A 135 12.94 8.34 3.52
CA ASN A 135 13.48 9.67 3.32
C ASN A 135 14.53 9.65 2.20
N GLU A 136 14.49 10.64 1.31
CA GLU A 136 15.58 10.85 0.37
C GLU A 136 16.84 11.28 1.14
N ALA A 137 17.95 10.61 0.88
CA ALA A 137 19.20 10.94 1.55
C ALA A 137 19.78 12.26 0.99
N ASP A 138 20.24 13.11 1.89
CA ASP A 138 20.98 14.30 1.49
C ASP A 138 22.29 13.90 0.77
N LEU A 139 22.69 14.66 -0.24
CA LEU A 139 23.98 14.47 -0.86
C LEU A 139 25.10 14.77 0.17
N PRO A 140 25.98 13.81 0.47
CA PRO A 140 27.06 14.06 1.41
C PRO A 140 27.97 15.22 0.93
N PRO A 141 28.42 16.12 1.83
CA PRO A 141 29.21 17.30 1.43
C PRO A 141 30.48 16.94 0.62
N TYR A 142 31.11 15.81 0.91
CA TYR A 142 32.31 15.35 0.18
C TYR A 142 32.03 14.92 -1.25
N MET A 143 30.76 14.71 -1.63
CA MET A 143 30.31 14.35 -2.97
C MET A 143 29.86 15.58 -3.79
N ALA A 144 29.71 16.73 -3.15
CA ALA A 144 29.31 17.95 -3.82
C ALA A 144 30.27 18.29 -4.97
N GLY A 145 29.74 18.51 -6.18
CA GLY A 145 30.51 18.76 -7.40
C GLY A 145 31.24 17.53 -7.97
N LYS A 146 31.09 16.34 -7.37
CA LYS A 146 31.71 15.09 -7.88
C LYS A 146 30.70 14.12 -8.48
N VAL A 147 29.43 14.29 -8.22
CA VAL A 147 28.35 13.55 -8.89
C VAL A 147 27.95 14.28 -10.14
N GLY A 148 27.65 13.52 -11.19
CA GLY A 148 27.11 14.09 -12.42
C GLY A 148 25.70 14.63 -12.23
N ASP A 149 25.26 15.46 -13.15
CA ASP A 149 23.86 15.82 -13.26
C ASP A 149 23.11 14.60 -13.82
N ASN A 150 22.24 14.01 -12.99
CA ASN A 150 21.47 12.82 -13.35
C ASN A 150 20.02 13.17 -13.74
N ALA A 151 19.73 14.45 -13.92
CA ALA A 151 18.40 14.88 -14.33
C ALA A 151 18.17 14.50 -15.81
N TYR A 152 17.46 13.40 -16.03
CA TYR A 152 16.94 13.05 -17.35
C TYR A 152 15.56 13.69 -17.52
N LEU A 153 15.47 14.67 -18.40
CA LEU A 153 14.23 15.42 -18.61
C LEU A 153 13.31 14.81 -19.70
N GLY A 154 13.78 13.73 -20.34
CA GLY A 154 13.08 13.15 -21.49
C GLY A 154 13.19 14.04 -22.75
N ASP A 155 13.03 13.44 -23.91
CA ASP A 155 12.84 14.14 -25.20
C ASP A 155 11.34 14.29 -25.49
#